data_cf47d1d93f861064af89fed408f4a52c
#
_entry.id   cf47d1d93f861064af89fed408f4a52c
#
_cell.length_a   1.000
_cell.length_b   1.000
_cell.length_c   1.000
_cell.angle_alpha   90.00
_cell.angle_beta   90.00
_cell.angle_gamma   90.00
#
_symmetry.space_group_name_H-M   'P 1'
#
loop_
_entity.id
_entity.type
_entity.pdbx_description
1 polymer ?
#
loop_
_entity_poly.entity_id
_entity_poly.type
_entity_poly.pdbx_seq_one_letter_code
_entity_poly.pdbx_strand_id
1 'polypeptide(L)'
;MVLTRQRSPRNPNDFPTLQLFLLAIVRLAEPIALTSIFPYAWSLVRRFQVGNEQDASFYAGLLISAFSLTEALMGMYWGGLSDRIGRKPVLIVGCLGTMFSMIVVGFATNIWVALFGRAFGGLLNGNIGVIQTMVGELVTKPEHEPRAFAVMPFVWSIGTIIGPAIGGIFADPHHTWPGVFTEHSWFAKFPYLLPNAMCAALLFISIILGCILLEETHPDMQPRVMLPDDTYTTEETPLLETSDALKQPAVDLRSETYGTFRSRGSLEFGSETRCLKGFEKRHSSIFSKRILALIISLSIFTYHSMTYDHLMPIFFEDEKAHFGSMFDTAFNPFYSPGGLGLSMQTVGMISAVNGAIALFVQVVVFPVAAERFGVFRLFLFVTILHPIAYLIVPGLVYVPDSVLFPAIYVCLTIRNLLSIVLYPLLLILIKEVTPSPDMLGKVNGLAASAGAACRMIAPPVAGYLYSFGSQVDCTAIAWYGSAFVAVIGSVQCFAVERGRRQGTSGELGDARSKDLSTLTTNRAEACNLYY
;
A
#
# COMPACT_ATOMS: atom_id res chain seq x y z
N MET A 1 28.46 -15.66 8.86
CA MET A 1 28.02 -16.96 9.41
C MET A 1 26.79 -16.67 10.29
N VAL A 2 25.60 -16.63 9.69
CA VAL A 2 24.35 -16.34 10.41
C VAL A 2 23.85 -17.67 10.96
N LEU A 3 23.75 -17.78 12.27
CA LEU A 3 23.23 -18.94 12.98
C LEU A 3 21.77 -19.19 12.56
N THR A 4 21.56 -20.01 11.56
CA THR A 4 20.25 -20.53 11.17
C THR A 4 19.84 -21.57 12.21
N ARG A 5 18.96 -21.16 13.12
CA ARG A 5 18.35 -22.05 14.10
C ARG A 5 17.48 -23.06 13.33
N GLN A 6 17.89 -24.33 13.34
CA GLN A 6 17.04 -25.42 12.85
C GLN A 6 15.74 -25.43 13.67
N ARG A 7 14.65 -25.07 13.04
CA ARG A 7 13.31 -25.26 13.60
C ARG A 7 12.69 -26.55 13.04
N SER A 8 11.86 -27.18 13.87
CA SER A 8 11.08 -28.35 13.50
C SER A 8 10.35 -28.15 12.17
N PRO A 9 10.21 -29.18 11.33
CA PRO A 9 9.53 -29.13 10.04
C PRO A 9 8.12 -28.59 10.25
N ARG A 10 7.82 -27.49 9.56
CA ARG A 10 6.52 -26.83 9.61
C ARG A 10 5.52 -27.67 8.83
N ASN A 11 4.36 -27.92 9.41
CA ASN A 11 3.26 -28.53 8.67
C ASN A 11 2.83 -27.55 7.56
N PRO A 12 2.96 -27.90 6.27
CA PRO A 12 2.59 -27.00 5.17
C PRO A 12 1.09 -26.69 5.15
N ASN A 13 0.31 -27.36 5.98
CA ASN A 13 -1.12 -27.19 6.10
C ASN A 13 -1.56 -26.10 7.08
N ASP A 14 -0.66 -25.66 7.97
CA ASP A 14 -0.99 -24.70 9.00
C ASP A 14 -0.76 -23.25 8.56
N PHE A 15 -1.65 -22.34 8.97
CA PHE A 15 -1.52 -20.92 8.70
C PHE A 15 -0.26 -20.35 9.38
N PRO A 16 0.60 -19.60 8.67
CA PRO A 16 1.89 -19.12 9.17
C PRO A 16 1.79 -17.94 10.15
N THR A 17 0.98 -18.07 11.20
CA THR A 17 0.71 -16.97 12.14
C THR A 17 1.95 -16.32 12.73
N LEU A 18 2.91 -17.13 13.20
CA LEU A 18 4.10 -16.61 13.88
C LEU A 18 5.00 -15.80 12.93
N GLN A 19 5.29 -16.32 11.73
CA GLN A 19 6.16 -15.63 10.79
C GLN A 19 5.47 -14.38 10.19
N LEU A 20 4.17 -14.43 9.92
CA LEU A 20 3.40 -13.27 9.50
C LEU A 20 3.33 -12.21 10.60
N PHE A 21 3.19 -12.60 11.86
CA PHE A 21 3.20 -11.68 12.99
C PHE A 21 4.58 -11.03 13.19
N LEU A 22 5.66 -11.80 13.08
CA LEU A 22 7.03 -11.28 13.14
C LEU A 22 7.31 -10.33 11.97
N LEU A 23 6.87 -10.69 10.75
CA LEU A 23 6.99 -9.84 9.58
C LEU A 23 6.18 -8.54 9.76
N ALA A 24 5.00 -8.61 10.36
CA ALA A 24 4.17 -7.45 10.68
C ALA A 24 4.86 -6.49 11.65
N ILE A 25 5.49 -7.01 12.71
CA ILE A 25 6.24 -6.22 13.69
C ILE A 25 7.45 -5.55 13.01
N VAL A 26 8.22 -6.31 12.24
CA VAL A 26 9.39 -5.77 11.52
C VAL A 26 8.96 -4.69 10.53
N ARG A 27 7.83 -4.90 9.84
CA ARG A 27 7.28 -3.94 8.88
C ARG A 27 6.75 -2.67 9.53
N LEU A 28 6.23 -2.73 10.77
CA LEU A 28 5.54 -1.61 11.42
C LEU A 28 6.42 -0.36 11.60
N ALA A 29 7.71 -0.54 11.88
CA ALA A 29 8.63 0.57 12.11
C ALA A 29 8.78 1.49 10.89
N GLU A 30 8.68 0.96 9.68
CA GLU A 30 8.87 1.71 8.45
C GLU A 30 7.73 2.71 8.16
N PRO A 31 6.43 2.35 8.15
CA PRO A 31 5.36 3.32 7.99
C PRO A 31 5.31 4.36 9.12
N ILE A 32 5.70 4.00 10.36
CA ILE A 32 5.86 4.98 11.44
C ILE A 32 6.92 6.01 11.05
N ALA A 33 8.10 5.57 10.61
CA ALA A 33 9.17 6.48 10.21
C ALA A 33 8.78 7.36 9.00
N LEU A 34 8.14 6.76 7.98
CA LEU A 34 7.74 7.48 6.78
C LEU A 34 6.69 8.57 7.03
N THR A 35 5.76 8.31 7.95
CA THR A 35 4.65 9.24 8.22
C THR A 35 4.93 10.23 9.34
N SER A 36 5.94 9.99 10.16
CA SER A 36 6.32 10.89 11.27
C SER A 36 6.72 12.29 10.81
N ILE A 37 7.21 12.43 9.59
CA ILE A 37 7.67 13.72 9.06
C ILE A 37 6.52 14.68 8.72
N PHE A 38 5.31 14.17 8.43
CA PHE A 38 4.21 14.99 7.94
C PHE A 38 3.87 16.19 8.85
N PRO A 39 3.73 16.04 10.18
CA PRO A 39 3.37 17.15 11.05
C PRO A 39 4.42 18.27 11.11
N TYR A 40 5.71 17.97 10.92
CA TYR A 40 6.77 18.96 11.08
C TYR A 40 7.54 19.29 9.80
N ALA A 41 7.19 18.67 8.65
CA ALA A 41 7.92 18.90 7.40
C ALA A 41 7.94 20.36 6.98
N TRP A 42 6.81 21.04 7.09
CA TRP A 42 6.67 22.46 6.76
C TRP A 42 7.45 23.35 7.72
N SER A 43 7.32 23.16 9.02
CA SER A 43 8.05 23.89 10.05
C SER A 43 9.57 23.66 9.97
N LEU A 44 10.00 22.41 9.63
CA LEU A 44 11.41 22.09 9.37
C LEU A 44 11.95 22.91 8.19
N VAL A 45 11.19 23.03 7.10
CA VAL A 45 11.60 23.77 5.91
C VAL A 45 11.61 25.28 6.19
N ARG A 46 10.61 25.84 6.89
CA ARG A 46 10.64 27.26 7.32
C ARG A 46 11.90 27.59 8.12
N ARG A 47 12.34 26.67 9.00
CA ARG A 47 13.58 26.86 9.76
C ARG A 47 14.83 26.95 8.90
N PHE A 48 14.85 26.27 7.74
CA PHE A 48 15.99 26.34 6.81
C PHE A 48 16.08 27.66 6.05
N GLN A 49 15.05 28.50 6.09
CA GLN A 49 14.98 29.83 5.42
C GLN A 49 15.33 29.74 3.92
N VAL A 50 14.80 28.75 3.22
CA VAL A 50 15.04 28.53 1.79
C VAL A 50 13.98 29.25 0.98
N GLY A 51 14.41 30.22 0.16
CA GLY A 51 13.50 31.03 -0.66
C GLY A 51 12.63 31.99 0.17
N ASN A 52 11.45 32.29 -0.32
CA ASN A 52 10.46 33.06 0.44
C ASN A 52 9.76 32.16 1.46
N GLU A 53 9.26 32.73 2.57
CA GLU A 53 8.51 31.95 3.56
C GLU A 53 7.30 31.22 2.96
N GLN A 54 6.70 31.80 1.94
CA GLN A 54 5.57 31.26 1.20
C GLN A 54 5.94 29.98 0.40
N ASP A 55 7.21 29.79 0.02
CA ASP A 55 7.67 28.63 -0.75
C ASP A 55 7.91 27.38 0.13
N ALA A 56 7.81 27.53 1.45
CA ALA A 56 8.07 26.45 2.40
C ALA A 56 7.19 25.20 2.14
N SER A 57 5.94 25.40 1.73
CA SER A 57 5.00 24.31 1.42
C SER A 57 5.45 23.49 0.22
N PHE A 58 5.99 24.14 -0.81
CA PHE A 58 6.56 23.45 -1.98
C PHE A 58 7.79 22.60 -1.61
N TYR A 59 8.72 23.18 -0.84
CA TYR A 59 9.91 22.45 -0.40
C TYR A 59 9.59 21.32 0.58
N ALA A 60 8.56 21.47 1.41
CA ALA A 60 8.05 20.39 2.25
C ALA A 60 7.49 19.23 1.39
N GLY A 61 6.77 19.55 0.32
CA GLY A 61 6.32 18.57 -0.67
C GLY A 61 7.47 17.85 -1.35
N LEU A 62 8.54 18.57 -1.74
CA LEU A 62 9.76 17.97 -2.31
C LEU A 62 10.44 17.02 -1.32
N LEU A 63 10.50 17.40 -0.04
CA LEU A 63 11.12 16.60 1.02
C LEU A 63 10.40 15.26 1.21
N ILE A 64 9.07 15.26 1.17
CA ILE A 64 8.25 14.04 1.24
C ILE A 64 8.44 13.20 -0.02
N SER A 65 8.41 13.82 -1.19
CA SER A 65 8.48 13.15 -2.49
C SER A 65 9.86 12.56 -2.80
N ALA A 66 10.93 13.13 -2.26
CA ALA A 66 12.29 12.67 -2.54
C ALA A 66 12.51 11.20 -2.17
N PHE A 67 11.93 10.75 -1.06
CA PHE A 67 11.96 9.34 -0.65
C PHE A 67 11.18 8.47 -1.64
N SER A 68 9.93 8.83 -1.93
CA SER A 68 9.06 8.04 -2.81
C SER A 68 9.57 7.97 -4.24
N LEU A 69 10.23 9.02 -4.73
CA LEU A 69 10.85 9.03 -6.05
C LEU A 69 11.95 7.98 -6.16
N THR A 70 12.89 8.00 -5.22
CA THR A 70 14.03 7.08 -5.25
C THR A 70 13.63 5.65 -4.95
N GLU A 71 12.66 5.43 -4.06
CA GLU A 71 12.04 4.12 -3.80
C GLU A 71 11.40 3.55 -5.07
N ALA A 72 10.62 4.36 -5.80
CA ALA A 72 9.96 3.94 -7.04
C ALA A 72 10.97 3.56 -8.13
N LEU A 73 12.04 4.33 -8.28
CA LEU A 73 13.11 4.06 -9.27
C LEU A 73 13.89 2.77 -8.95
N MET A 74 14.13 2.50 -7.66
CA MET A 74 14.95 1.37 -7.22
C MET A 74 14.16 0.11 -6.91
N GLY A 75 12.83 0.18 -6.83
CA GLY A 75 11.99 -0.94 -6.43
C GLY A 75 12.17 -2.19 -7.31
N MET A 76 12.28 -2.03 -8.63
CA MET A 76 12.54 -3.15 -9.55
C MET A 76 13.94 -3.76 -9.35
N TYR A 77 14.95 -2.92 -9.11
CA TYR A 77 16.32 -3.38 -8.84
C TYR A 77 16.37 -4.23 -7.56
N TRP A 78 15.78 -3.73 -6.48
CA TRP A 78 15.73 -4.44 -5.21
C TRP A 78 14.90 -5.72 -5.28
N GLY A 79 13.81 -5.74 -6.04
CA GLY A 79 13.04 -6.95 -6.34
C GLY A 79 13.92 -8.03 -6.98
N GLY A 80 14.60 -7.70 -8.08
CA GLY A 80 15.50 -8.63 -8.76
C GLY A 80 16.73 -9.02 -7.93
N LEU A 81 17.24 -8.14 -7.08
CA LEU A 81 18.33 -8.46 -6.16
C LEU A 81 17.87 -9.43 -5.07
N SER A 82 16.64 -9.24 -4.55
CA SER A 82 16.07 -10.13 -3.53
C SER A 82 15.88 -11.56 -4.01
N ASP A 83 15.70 -11.77 -5.33
CA ASP A 83 15.65 -13.09 -5.96
C ASP A 83 17.03 -13.78 -5.96
N ARG A 84 18.12 -13.02 -5.85
CA ARG A 84 19.49 -13.53 -5.90
C ARG A 84 20.14 -13.74 -4.54
N ILE A 85 19.91 -12.79 -3.61
CA ILE A 85 20.59 -12.78 -2.30
C ILE A 85 19.66 -13.16 -1.13
N GLY A 86 18.37 -13.39 -1.41
CA GLY A 86 17.35 -13.68 -0.41
C GLY A 86 16.50 -12.46 -0.04
N ARG A 87 15.34 -12.73 0.54
CA ARG A 87 14.36 -11.71 0.93
C ARG A 87 14.78 -10.94 2.18
N LYS A 88 15.21 -11.70 3.18
CA LYS A 88 15.61 -11.16 4.50
C LYS A 88 16.76 -10.15 4.42
N PRO A 89 17.87 -10.37 3.70
CA PRO A 89 18.95 -9.38 3.59
C PRO A 89 18.48 -8.07 2.97
N VAL A 90 17.65 -8.13 1.92
CA VAL A 90 17.13 -6.92 1.25
C VAL A 90 16.22 -6.12 2.18
N LEU A 91 15.33 -6.80 2.93
CA LEU A 91 14.48 -6.16 3.93
C LEU A 91 15.30 -5.42 4.99
N ILE A 92 16.37 -6.05 5.49
CA ILE A 92 17.26 -5.46 6.51
C ILE A 92 17.98 -4.22 5.94
N VAL A 93 18.48 -4.29 4.71
CA VAL A 93 19.14 -3.15 4.04
C VAL A 93 18.17 -1.99 3.87
N GLY A 94 16.92 -2.27 3.49
CA GLY A 94 15.88 -1.24 3.37
C GLY A 94 15.56 -0.55 4.71
N CYS A 95 15.46 -1.33 5.79
CA CYS A 95 15.28 -0.77 7.14
C CYS A 95 16.51 0.05 7.59
N LEU A 96 17.74 -0.38 7.28
CA LEU A 96 18.97 0.38 7.53
C LEU A 96 18.99 1.69 6.76
N GLY A 97 18.60 1.69 5.48
CA GLY A 97 18.48 2.88 4.66
C GLY A 97 17.49 3.90 5.23
N THR A 98 16.32 3.42 5.64
CA THR A 98 15.30 4.27 6.28
C THR A 98 15.78 4.81 7.63
N MET A 99 16.45 3.99 8.44
CA MET A 99 17.04 4.41 9.72
C MET A 99 18.08 5.51 9.51
N PHE A 100 18.98 5.34 8.54
CA PHE A 100 19.97 6.34 8.18
C PHE A 100 19.30 7.65 7.71
N SER A 101 18.26 7.55 6.89
CA SER A 101 17.46 8.70 6.45
C SER A 101 16.91 9.49 7.64
N MET A 102 16.34 8.82 8.65
CA MET A 102 15.81 9.47 9.85
C MET A 102 16.92 10.22 10.60
N ILE A 103 18.08 9.61 10.78
CA ILE A 103 19.23 10.23 11.48
C ILE A 103 19.69 11.48 10.72
N VAL A 104 19.88 11.38 9.40
CA VAL A 104 20.33 12.51 8.57
C VAL A 104 19.33 13.66 8.60
N VAL A 105 18.02 13.37 8.47
CA VAL A 105 16.97 14.39 8.54
C VAL A 105 16.92 15.03 9.93
N GLY A 106 17.08 14.23 11.00
CA GLY A 106 17.12 14.74 12.38
C GLY A 106 18.26 15.75 12.65
N PHE A 107 19.40 15.56 12.03
CA PHE A 107 20.56 16.45 12.12
C PHE A 107 20.64 17.48 10.97
N ALA A 108 19.66 17.54 10.07
CA ALA A 108 19.72 18.43 8.94
C ALA A 108 19.73 19.89 9.36
N THR A 109 20.67 20.66 8.82
CA THR A 109 20.82 22.11 9.03
C THR A 109 20.34 22.92 7.81
N ASN A 110 20.15 22.25 6.68
CA ASN A 110 19.65 22.86 5.44
C ASN A 110 18.82 21.84 4.64
N ILE A 111 18.06 22.37 3.68
CA ILE A 111 17.14 21.56 2.86
C ILE A 111 17.87 20.49 2.04
N TRP A 112 19.07 20.76 1.56
CA TRP A 112 19.81 19.84 0.68
C TRP A 112 20.26 18.58 1.43
N VAL A 113 20.69 18.75 2.70
CA VAL A 113 21.01 17.60 3.56
C VAL A 113 19.77 16.77 3.87
N ALA A 114 18.64 17.43 4.15
CA ALA A 114 17.39 16.72 4.39
C ALA A 114 16.90 15.97 3.14
N LEU A 115 16.93 16.61 1.96
CA LEU A 115 16.59 15.98 0.69
C LEU A 115 17.52 14.80 0.37
N PHE A 116 18.83 14.95 0.58
CA PHE A 116 19.79 13.86 0.42
C PHE A 116 19.47 12.69 1.33
N GLY A 117 19.21 12.96 2.62
CA GLY A 117 18.85 11.92 3.60
C GLY A 117 17.59 11.16 3.16
N ARG A 118 16.57 11.88 2.72
CA ARG A 118 15.31 11.29 2.23
C ARG A 118 15.53 10.46 0.96
N ALA A 119 16.23 11.04 -0.04
CA ALA A 119 16.53 10.36 -1.30
C ALA A 119 17.39 9.10 -1.07
N PHE A 120 18.41 9.18 -0.21
CA PHE A 120 19.26 8.04 0.12
C PHE A 120 18.48 6.92 0.83
N GLY A 121 17.58 7.27 1.76
CA GLY A 121 16.71 6.30 2.41
C GLY A 121 15.81 5.56 1.43
N GLY A 122 15.17 6.27 0.51
CA GLY A 122 14.33 5.67 -0.52
C GLY A 122 15.14 4.85 -1.53
N LEU A 123 16.37 5.27 -1.87
CA LEU A 123 17.27 4.53 -2.77
C LEU A 123 17.60 3.13 -2.24
N LEU A 124 17.73 2.96 -0.94
CA LEU A 124 17.98 1.67 -0.30
C LEU A 124 16.71 0.89 0.02
N ASN A 125 15.53 1.50 -0.08
CA ASN A 125 14.27 0.89 0.31
C ASN A 125 13.58 0.19 -0.88
N GLY A 126 13.66 -1.14 -0.90
CA GLY A 126 12.90 -2.02 -1.79
C GLY A 126 11.84 -2.85 -1.06
N ASN A 127 11.54 -2.50 0.20
CA ASN A 127 10.82 -3.36 1.14
C ASN A 127 9.40 -3.73 0.70
N ILE A 128 8.66 -2.83 0.05
CA ILE A 128 7.25 -3.07 -0.31
C ILE A 128 7.12 -4.33 -1.18
N GLY A 129 7.91 -4.41 -2.26
CA GLY A 129 7.87 -5.57 -3.18
C GLY A 129 8.37 -6.85 -2.52
N VAL A 130 9.46 -6.76 -1.75
CA VAL A 130 10.06 -7.90 -1.06
C VAL A 130 9.10 -8.49 -0.01
N ILE A 131 8.45 -7.64 0.77
CA ILE A 131 7.48 -8.08 1.80
C ILE A 131 6.26 -8.75 1.16
N GLN A 132 5.73 -8.19 0.06
CA GLN A 132 4.63 -8.83 -0.66
C GLN A 132 5.02 -10.22 -1.17
N THR A 133 6.25 -10.38 -1.67
CA THR A 133 6.79 -11.67 -2.09
C THR A 133 6.94 -12.62 -0.90
N MET A 134 7.50 -12.16 0.23
CA MET A 134 7.62 -12.96 1.45
C MET A 134 6.26 -13.47 1.94
N VAL A 135 5.23 -12.61 1.93
CA VAL A 135 3.87 -13.01 2.32
C VAL A 135 3.34 -14.10 1.38
N GLY A 136 3.55 -13.95 0.06
CA GLY A 136 3.16 -14.96 -0.93
C GLY A 136 3.91 -16.29 -0.75
N GLU A 137 5.20 -16.25 -0.45
CA GLU A 137 6.05 -17.44 -0.21
C GLU A 137 5.73 -18.15 1.12
N LEU A 138 5.27 -17.39 2.14
CA LEU A 138 4.86 -17.94 3.43
C LEU A 138 3.53 -18.70 3.37
N VAL A 139 2.68 -18.38 2.40
CA VAL A 139 1.32 -18.95 2.30
C VAL A 139 1.27 -19.90 1.12
N THR A 140 1.21 -21.19 1.42
CA THR A 140 1.15 -22.26 0.42
C THR A 140 -0.28 -22.57 -0.05
N LYS A 141 -1.30 -22.28 0.78
CA LYS A 141 -2.70 -22.57 0.45
C LYS A 141 -3.41 -21.32 -0.05
N PRO A 142 -4.10 -21.38 -1.22
CA PRO A 142 -4.87 -20.24 -1.75
C PRO A 142 -5.95 -19.70 -0.79
N GLU A 143 -6.50 -20.58 0.05
CA GLU A 143 -7.52 -20.20 1.05
C GLU A 143 -6.99 -19.23 2.12
N HIS A 144 -5.70 -19.28 2.40
CA HIS A 144 -5.02 -18.45 3.41
C HIS A 144 -4.52 -17.11 2.85
N GLU A 145 -4.37 -16.98 1.53
CA GLU A 145 -3.83 -15.77 0.88
C GLU A 145 -4.59 -14.49 1.28
N PRO A 146 -5.93 -14.43 1.24
CA PRO A 146 -6.63 -13.18 1.53
C PRO A 146 -6.38 -12.67 2.96
N ARG A 147 -6.25 -13.59 3.92
CA ARG A 147 -5.96 -13.25 5.32
C ARG A 147 -4.53 -12.76 5.52
N ALA A 148 -3.57 -13.39 4.86
CA ALA A 148 -2.18 -13.04 4.97
C ALA A 148 -1.88 -11.67 4.34
N PHE A 149 -2.39 -11.43 3.12
CA PHE A 149 -2.23 -10.14 2.44
C PHE A 149 -2.97 -8.99 3.14
N ALA A 150 -4.04 -9.26 3.89
CA ALA A 150 -4.74 -8.23 4.68
C ALA A 150 -3.90 -7.68 5.85
N VAL A 151 -2.88 -8.41 6.32
CA VAL A 151 -2.01 -7.97 7.42
C VAL A 151 -1.21 -6.72 7.01
N MET A 152 -0.74 -6.62 5.78
CA MET A 152 0.13 -5.52 5.34
C MET A 152 -0.57 -4.14 5.33
N PRO A 153 -1.76 -3.98 4.75
CA PRO A 153 -2.53 -2.74 4.88
C PRO A 153 -2.87 -2.36 6.32
N PHE A 154 -3.16 -3.36 7.17
CA PHE A 154 -3.43 -3.15 8.59
C PHE A 154 -2.22 -2.56 9.32
N VAL A 155 -1.03 -3.12 9.10
CA VAL A 155 0.24 -2.62 9.64
C VAL A 155 0.51 -1.20 9.16
N TRP A 156 0.27 -0.91 7.88
CA TRP A 156 0.39 0.44 7.34
C TRP A 156 -0.55 1.43 8.05
N SER A 157 -1.80 1.05 8.26
CA SER A 157 -2.78 1.89 8.97
C SER A 157 -2.35 2.22 10.40
N ILE A 158 -1.81 1.24 11.14
CA ILE A 158 -1.27 1.48 12.49
C ILE A 158 -0.09 2.45 12.42
N GLY A 159 0.81 2.27 11.46
CA GLY A 159 1.95 3.16 11.26
C GLY A 159 1.56 4.61 10.98
N THR A 160 0.52 4.82 10.17
CA THR A 160 -0.02 6.16 9.86
C THR A 160 -0.71 6.85 11.05
N ILE A 161 -1.02 6.10 12.12
CA ILE A 161 -1.50 6.66 13.40
C ILE A 161 -0.32 7.07 14.27
N ILE A 162 0.60 6.12 14.50
CA ILE A 162 1.70 6.29 15.45
C ILE A 162 2.74 7.28 14.92
N GLY A 163 3.03 7.25 13.60
CA GLY A 163 4.04 8.11 12.99
C GLY A 163 3.79 9.61 13.23
N PRO A 164 2.67 10.17 12.76
CA PRO A 164 2.35 11.58 12.99
C PRO A 164 2.23 11.96 14.45
N ALA A 165 1.78 11.04 15.32
CA ALA A 165 1.76 11.25 16.77
C ALA A 165 3.18 11.46 17.32
N ILE A 166 4.12 10.58 16.96
CA ILE A 166 5.54 10.74 17.34
C ILE A 166 6.09 12.04 16.74
N GLY A 167 5.84 12.28 15.45
CA GLY A 167 6.35 13.46 14.75
C GLY A 167 5.90 14.77 15.37
N GLY A 168 4.60 14.93 15.65
CA GLY A 168 4.05 16.16 16.19
C GLY A 168 4.30 16.36 17.69
N ILE A 169 4.12 15.30 18.52
CA ILE A 169 4.24 15.42 19.97
C ILE A 169 5.70 15.66 20.38
N PHE A 170 6.66 14.98 19.77
CA PHE A 170 8.07 15.04 20.15
C PHE A 170 8.90 16.03 19.32
N ALA A 171 8.28 16.76 18.39
CA ALA A 171 8.95 17.87 17.73
C ALA A 171 9.16 19.05 18.71
N ASP A 172 10.27 19.74 18.54
CA ASP A 172 10.70 20.88 19.35
C ASP A 172 10.63 20.65 20.88
N PRO A 173 11.35 19.64 21.39
CA PRO A 173 11.24 19.24 22.78
C PRO A 173 11.73 20.30 23.76
N HIS A 174 12.61 21.22 23.34
CA HIS A 174 13.09 22.29 24.19
C HIS A 174 11.95 23.28 24.54
N HIS A 175 11.14 23.67 23.57
CA HIS A 175 9.99 24.55 23.82
C HIS A 175 8.84 23.83 24.53
N THR A 176 8.67 22.52 24.24
CA THR A 176 7.56 21.73 24.81
C THR A 176 7.85 21.31 26.26
N TRP A 177 9.08 20.94 26.57
CA TRP A 177 9.50 20.45 27.89
C TRP A 177 10.80 21.12 28.37
N PRO A 178 10.80 22.45 28.66
CA PRO A 178 12.03 23.19 29.01
C PRO A 178 12.68 22.68 30.30
N GLY A 179 11.90 22.07 31.21
CA GLY A 179 12.44 21.46 32.43
C GLY A 179 13.24 20.19 32.23
N VAL A 180 13.07 19.49 31.09
CA VAL A 180 13.79 18.23 30.75
C VAL A 180 14.91 18.52 29.75
N PHE A 181 14.66 19.36 28.76
CA PHE A 181 15.58 19.68 27.67
C PHE A 181 16.10 21.11 27.80
N THR A 182 17.30 21.28 28.33
CA THR A 182 17.92 22.58 28.54
C THR A 182 18.39 23.23 27.24
N GLU A 183 18.64 24.55 27.25
CA GLU A 183 19.12 25.34 26.10
C GLU A 183 20.45 24.80 25.52
N HIS A 184 21.29 24.18 26.33
CA HIS A 184 22.56 23.59 25.91
C HIS A 184 22.42 22.16 25.36
N SER A 185 21.20 21.59 25.31
CA SER A 185 20.98 20.25 24.79
C SER A 185 21.07 20.21 23.26
N TRP A 186 21.46 19.05 22.73
CA TRP A 186 21.44 18.80 21.27
C TRP A 186 20.06 19.02 20.67
N PHE A 187 18.99 18.82 21.45
CA PHE A 187 17.61 18.96 21.05
C PHE A 187 17.17 20.43 20.90
N ALA A 188 17.83 21.39 21.59
CA ALA A 188 17.61 22.83 21.35
C ALA A 188 18.25 23.24 20.02
N LYS A 189 19.42 22.68 19.67
CA LYS A 189 20.08 22.93 18.38
C LYS A 189 19.36 22.25 17.21
N PHE A 190 18.85 21.03 17.41
CA PHE A 190 18.18 20.20 16.41
C PHE A 190 16.79 19.80 16.91
N PRO A 191 15.77 20.65 16.79
CA PRO A 191 14.44 20.41 17.40
C PRO A 191 13.69 19.23 16.81
N TYR A 192 14.01 18.80 15.60
CA TYR A 192 13.40 17.63 14.96
C TYR A 192 14.24 16.35 15.15
N LEU A 193 15.31 16.41 15.94
CA LEU A 193 16.15 15.24 16.22
C LEU A 193 15.40 14.17 17.03
N LEU A 194 14.62 14.57 18.03
CA LEU A 194 13.96 13.63 18.94
C LEU A 194 12.96 12.71 18.22
N PRO A 195 11.99 13.19 17.44
CA PRO A 195 11.08 12.30 16.71
C PRO A 195 11.80 11.41 15.70
N ASN A 196 12.81 11.93 15.01
CA ASN A 196 13.62 11.15 14.07
C ASN A 196 14.46 10.09 14.79
N ALA A 197 15.05 10.40 15.96
CA ALA A 197 15.80 9.45 16.77
C ALA A 197 14.90 8.33 17.32
N MET A 198 13.66 8.64 17.73
CA MET A 198 12.68 7.65 18.14
C MET A 198 12.33 6.70 16.99
N CYS A 199 12.07 7.23 15.80
CA CYS A 199 11.83 6.41 14.61
C CYS A 199 13.07 5.55 14.24
N ALA A 200 14.27 6.12 14.32
CA ALA A 200 15.51 5.38 14.09
C ALA A 200 15.71 4.26 15.13
N ALA A 201 15.37 4.48 16.40
CA ALA A 201 15.41 3.45 17.44
C ALA A 201 14.40 2.33 17.19
N LEU A 202 13.17 2.66 16.76
CA LEU A 202 12.18 1.65 16.38
C LEU A 202 12.65 0.81 15.18
N LEU A 203 13.25 1.45 14.17
CA LEU A 203 13.84 0.75 13.03
C LEU A 203 15.02 -0.12 13.45
N PHE A 204 15.87 0.33 14.36
CA PHE A 204 16.97 -0.46 14.91
C PHE A 204 16.48 -1.71 15.64
N ILE A 205 15.45 -1.58 16.48
CA ILE A 205 14.79 -2.72 17.14
C ILE A 205 14.20 -3.66 16.07
N SER A 206 13.53 -3.13 15.06
CA SER A 206 12.98 -3.89 13.94
C SER A 206 14.06 -4.68 13.19
N ILE A 207 15.23 -4.08 12.94
CA ILE A 207 16.39 -4.74 12.31
C ILE A 207 16.88 -5.91 13.17
N ILE A 208 17.05 -5.70 14.48
CA ILE A 208 17.47 -6.76 15.40
C ILE A 208 16.46 -7.92 15.40
N LEU A 209 15.15 -7.61 15.52
CA LEU A 209 14.12 -8.63 15.48
C LEU A 209 14.09 -9.37 14.14
N GLY A 210 14.23 -8.64 13.04
CA GLY A 210 14.33 -9.21 11.69
C GLY A 210 15.56 -10.12 11.55
N CYS A 211 16.72 -9.71 12.06
CA CYS A 211 17.93 -10.54 12.02
C CYS A 211 17.80 -11.83 12.82
N ILE A 212 17.19 -11.77 14.02
CA ILE A 212 17.18 -12.90 14.97
C ILE A 212 15.98 -13.83 14.71
N LEU A 213 14.79 -13.28 14.47
CA LEU A 213 13.54 -14.03 14.51
C LEU A 213 12.94 -14.33 13.13
N LEU A 214 13.17 -13.46 12.14
CA LEU A 214 12.61 -13.64 10.81
C LEU A 214 13.37 -14.72 10.05
N GLU A 215 12.65 -15.66 9.46
CA GLU A 215 13.21 -16.71 8.62
C GLU A 215 13.35 -16.22 7.17
N GLU A 216 14.34 -16.77 6.43
CA GLU A 216 14.44 -16.56 4.99
C GLU A 216 13.31 -17.33 4.31
N THR A 217 12.57 -16.64 3.40
CA THR A 217 11.43 -17.25 2.72
C THR A 217 11.79 -17.73 1.30
N HIS A 218 12.94 -17.29 0.76
CA HIS A 218 13.35 -17.67 -0.58
C HIS A 218 13.49 -19.20 -0.71
N PRO A 219 12.81 -19.87 -1.66
CA PRO A 219 12.76 -21.33 -1.74
C PRO A 219 14.14 -22.00 -1.85
N ASP A 220 15.05 -21.40 -2.63
CA ASP A 220 16.39 -21.97 -2.88
C ASP A 220 17.39 -21.70 -1.75
N MET A 221 17.09 -20.75 -0.86
CA MET A 221 17.99 -20.33 0.23
C MET A 221 17.54 -20.83 1.59
N GLN A 222 16.41 -21.50 1.67
CA GLN A 222 16.03 -22.21 2.88
C GLN A 222 17.02 -23.36 3.12
N PRO A 223 17.50 -23.56 4.36
CA PRO A 223 18.29 -24.73 4.68
C PRO A 223 17.45 -25.95 4.31
N ARG A 224 17.91 -26.69 3.29
CA ARG A 224 17.30 -27.97 2.94
C ARG A 224 17.34 -28.83 4.18
N VAL A 225 16.19 -29.13 4.74
CA VAL A 225 16.08 -30.19 5.72
C VAL A 225 16.47 -31.43 4.93
N MET A 226 17.70 -31.88 5.08
CA MET A 226 18.00 -33.24 4.72
C MET A 226 17.11 -34.07 5.64
N LEU A 227 16.01 -34.58 5.08
CA LEU A 227 15.32 -35.71 5.71
C LEU A 227 16.43 -36.70 6.03
N PRO A 228 16.53 -37.18 7.28
CA PRO A 228 17.41 -38.32 7.53
C PRO A 228 17.08 -39.30 6.44
N ASP A 229 18.15 -39.76 5.77
CA ASP A 229 18.01 -40.69 4.68
C ASP A 229 17.50 -42.03 5.30
N ASP A 230 16.19 -42.07 5.58
CA ASP A 230 15.50 -43.29 6.04
C ASP A 230 15.40 -44.34 4.91
N THR A 231 15.93 -44.00 3.75
CA THR A 231 16.30 -44.98 2.74
C THR A 231 17.63 -45.66 3.11
N TYR A 232 17.68 -46.19 4.33
CA TYR A 232 18.48 -47.41 4.45
C TYR A 232 17.78 -48.40 3.56
N THR A 233 18.39 -48.69 2.41
CA THR A 233 18.10 -49.89 1.64
C THR A 233 18.20 -51.03 2.62
N THR A 234 17.09 -51.45 3.18
CA THR A 234 17.01 -52.76 3.84
C THR A 234 17.33 -53.80 2.81
N GLU A 235 18.00 -54.89 3.20
CA GLU A 235 18.40 -55.99 2.30
C GLU A 235 17.23 -56.56 1.48
N GLU A 236 16.02 -56.11 1.71
CA GLU A 236 14.78 -56.47 1.02
C GLU A 236 14.37 -55.51 -0.11
N THR A 237 15.11 -54.40 -0.35
CA THR A 237 14.78 -53.48 -1.47
C THR A 237 15.16 -54.14 -2.79
N PRO A 238 14.20 -54.45 -3.71
CA PRO A 238 14.51 -55.14 -4.94
C PRO A 238 15.48 -54.34 -5.81
N LEU A 239 16.60 -54.91 -6.20
CA LEU A 239 17.61 -54.31 -7.08
C LEU A 239 17.06 -53.83 -8.44
N LEU A 240 15.86 -54.25 -8.80
CA LEU A 240 15.15 -53.85 -10.02
C LEU A 240 14.61 -52.40 -9.96
N GLU A 241 14.19 -51.91 -8.80
CA GLU A 241 13.73 -50.53 -8.69
C GLU A 241 14.86 -49.51 -8.81
N THR A 242 16.08 -49.89 -8.35
CA THR A 242 17.27 -49.02 -8.45
C THR A 242 17.77 -48.91 -9.89
N SER A 243 17.58 -49.94 -10.73
CA SER A 243 18.04 -49.92 -12.12
C SER A 243 17.16 -49.09 -13.05
N ASP A 244 15.87 -48.96 -12.77
CA ASP A 244 14.95 -48.15 -13.57
C ASP A 244 15.05 -46.65 -13.22
N ALA A 245 15.39 -46.29 -11.97
CA ALA A 245 15.72 -44.94 -11.59
C ALA A 245 17.01 -44.40 -12.22
N LEU A 246 17.98 -45.32 -12.50
CA LEU A 246 19.24 -44.96 -13.18
C LEU A 246 19.08 -44.86 -14.71
N LYS A 247 18.01 -45.39 -15.28
CA LYS A 247 17.72 -45.31 -16.73
C LYS A 247 16.93 -44.06 -17.13
N GLN A 248 16.37 -43.34 -16.20
CA GLN A 248 15.80 -42.03 -16.50
C GLN A 248 16.95 -41.03 -16.67
N PRO A 249 17.05 -40.34 -17.84
CA PRO A 249 18.07 -39.32 -18.01
C PRO A 249 17.90 -38.29 -16.90
N ALA A 250 18.99 -38.01 -16.16
CA ALA A 250 19.02 -36.97 -15.16
C ALA A 250 18.57 -35.65 -15.83
N VAL A 251 17.38 -35.16 -15.50
CA VAL A 251 16.91 -33.88 -15.97
C VAL A 251 17.79 -32.85 -15.29
N ASP A 252 18.70 -32.25 -16.05
CA ASP A 252 19.52 -31.14 -15.57
C ASP A 252 18.65 -29.89 -15.43
N LEU A 253 18.09 -29.71 -14.24
CA LEU A 253 17.26 -28.54 -13.89
C LEU A 253 18.02 -27.21 -13.93
N ARG A 254 19.33 -27.22 -14.20
CA ARG A 254 20.16 -26.01 -14.33
C ARG A 254 20.06 -25.35 -15.71
N SER A 255 19.56 -26.08 -16.73
CA SER A 255 19.47 -25.57 -18.10
C SER A 255 18.09 -25.05 -18.49
N GLU A 256 17.06 -25.16 -17.63
CA GLU A 256 15.75 -24.64 -17.94
C GLU A 256 15.63 -23.19 -17.49
N THR A 257 15.73 -22.29 -18.48
CA THR A 257 15.33 -20.89 -18.36
C THR A 257 13.85 -20.83 -17.98
N TYR A 258 13.58 -20.19 -16.86
CA TYR A 258 12.26 -19.93 -16.31
C TYR A 258 11.32 -19.37 -17.41
N GLY A 259 10.37 -20.18 -17.87
CA GLY A 259 9.24 -19.63 -18.62
C GLY A 259 8.86 -20.20 -19.98
N THR A 260 9.31 -21.40 -20.39
CA THR A 260 8.76 -22.01 -21.61
C THR A 260 8.59 -23.52 -21.46
N PHE A 261 7.41 -23.95 -21.05
CA PHE A 261 6.95 -25.30 -21.34
C PHE A 261 6.75 -25.45 -22.85
N ARG A 262 7.77 -25.86 -23.58
CA ARG A 262 7.60 -26.41 -24.93
C ARG A 262 7.08 -27.83 -24.77
N SER A 263 5.82 -28.05 -25.08
CA SER A 263 5.26 -29.38 -25.30
C SER A 263 6.03 -30.05 -26.43
N ARG A 264 6.81 -31.05 -26.08
CA ARG A 264 7.54 -31.87 -27.06
C ARG A 264 6.74 -33.14 -27.38
N GLY A 265 6.32 -33.22 -28.65
CA GLY A 265 6.15 -34.43 -29.42
C GLY A 265 5.21 -35.51 -28.88
N SER A 266 4.01 -35.50 -29.44
CA SER A 266 3.08 -36.61 -29.45
C SER A 266 3.74 -37.84 -30.08
N LEU A 267 3.79 -38.94 -29.32
CA LEU A 267 3.86 -40.29 -29.91
C LEU A 267 2.49 -40.57 -30.57
N GLU A 268 2.51 -40.81 -31.86
CA GLU A 268 1.38 -41.26 -32.64
C GLU A 268 0.90 -42.64 -32.14
N PHE A 269 -0.31 -42.68 -31.61
CA PHE A 269 -1.17 -43.85 -31.65
C PHE A 269 -2.48 -43.43 -32.31
N GLY A 270 -2.75 -44.09 -33.46
CA GLY A 270 -3.89 -43.77 -34.30
C GLY A 270 -5.21 -44.07 -33.65
N SER A 271 -6.12 -43.28 -33.97
CA SER A 271 -7.51 -43.41 -34.43
C SER A 271 -8.45 -42.40 -33.79
N GLU A 272 -9.21 -41.79 -34.69
CA GLU A 272 -10.42 -41.01 -34.51
C GLU A 272 -10.30 -39.63 -33.90
N THR A 273 -9.89 -38.71 -34.76
CA THR A 273 -10.05 -37.27 -34.62
C THR A 273 -11.52 -36.87 -34.64
N ARG A 274 -12.14 -36.67 -33.47
CA ARG A 274 -13.22 -35.69 -33.35
C ARG A 274 -12.58 -34.32 -33.14
N CYS A 275 -12.68 -33.49 -34.17
CA CYS A 275 -12.34 -32.08 -34.11
C CYS A 275 -13.05 -31.40 -32.92
N LEU A 276 -12.37 -31.29 -31.78
CA LEU A 276 -12.66 -30.24 -30.82
C LEU A 276 -12.05 -28.95 -31.39
N LYS A 277 -12.89 -28.15 -32.06
CA LYS A 277 -12.57 -26.79 -32.46
C LYS A 277 -11.96 -26.07 -31.28
N GLY A 278 -10.76 -25.54 -31.50
CA GLY A 278 -9.92 -24.91 -30.52
C GLY A 278 -10.67 -23.88 -29.66
N PHE A 279 -10.58 -24.07 -28.38
CA PHE A 279 -10.64 -22.95 -27.47
C PHE A 279 -9.41 -22.09 -27.78
N GLU A 280 -9.57 -21.10 -28.64
CA GLU A 280 -8.65 -19.98 -28.73
C GLU A 280 -8.48 -19.46 -27.31
N LYS A 281 -7.30 -19.69 -26.71
CA LYS A 281 -6.85 -18.98 -25.54
C LYS A 281 -6.85 -17.50 -25.94
N ARG A 282 -7.98 -16.82 -25.70
CA ARG A 282 -8.06 -15.37 -25.85
C ARG A 282 -6.96 -14.85 -24.94
N HIS A 283 -5.86 -14.38 -25.54
CA HIS A 283 -4.80 -13.67 -24.84
C HIS A 283 -5.47 -12.48 -24.12
N SER A 284 -5.84 -12.71 -22.87
CA SER A 284 -6.37 -11.64 -22.03
C SER A 284 -5.23 -10.67 -21.77
N SER A 285 -5.26 -9.54 -22.46
CA SER A 285 -4.27 -8.49 -22.30
C SER A 285 -4.37 -7.89 -20.90
N ILE A 286 -3.23 -7.70 -20.24
CA ILE A 286 -3.10 -6.94 -18.98
C ILE A 286 -3.70 -5.53 -19.16
N PHE A 287 -3.65 -4.99 -20.38
CA PHE A 287 -4.20 -3.68 -20.76
C PHE A 287 -5.67 -3.75 -21.20
N SER A 288 -6.48 -4.59 -20.54
CA SER A 288 -7.92 -4.51 -20.80
C SER A 288 -8.45 -3.13 -20.36
N LYS A 289 -9.42 -2.58 -21.11
CA LYS A 289 -10.02 -1.26 -20.81
C LYS A 289 -10.54 -1.18 -19.36
N ARG A 290 -11.04 -2.30 -18.82
CA ARG A 290 -11.58 -2.38 -17.45
C ARG A 290 -10.48 -2.32 -16.39
N ILE A 291 -9.40 -3.07 -16.57
CA ILE A 291 -8.25 -3.04 -15.67
C ILE A 291 -7.62 -1.63 -15.67
N LEU A 292 -7.43 -1.07 -16.87
CA LEU A 292 -6.87 0.27 -17.02
C LEU A 292 -7.75 1.33 -16.35
N ALA A 293 -9.07 1.27 -16.53
CA ALA A 293 -10.00 2.20 -15.88
C ALA A 293 -9.91 2.16 -14.35
N LEU A 294 -9.79 0.97 -13.75
CA LEU A 294 -9.62 0.82 -12.30
C LEU A 294 -8.26 1.30 -11.81
N ILE A 295 -7.19 1.06 -12.58
CA ILE A 295 -5.85 1.57 -12.25
C ILE A 295 -5.84 3.11 -12.31
N ILE A 296 -6.50 3.71 -13.30
CA ILE A 296 -6.66 5.16 -13.39
C ILE A 296 -7.46 5.69 -12.19
N SER A 297 -8.58 5.03 -11.81
CA SER A 297 -9.33 5.40 -10.59
C SER A 297 -8.45 5.35 -9.35
N LEU A 298 -7.64 4.29 -9.19
CA LEU A 298 -6.72 4.15 -8.06
C LEU A 298 -5.64 5.24 -8.07
N SER A 299 -5.14 5.60 -9.24
CA SER A 299 -4.12 6.64 -9.41
C SER A 299 -4.67 8.02 -9.03
N ILE A 300 -5.85 8.37 -9.55
CA ILE A 300 -6.54 9.63 -9.21
C ILE A 300 -6.81 9.70 -7.70
N PHE A 301 -7.34 8.61 -7.12
CA PHE A 301 -7.57 8.51 -5.69
C PHE A 301 -6.28 8.70 -4.88
N THR A 302 -5.22 7.99 -5.25
CA THR A 302 -3.93 8.09 -4.55
C THR A 302 -3.37 9.51 -4.62
N TYR A 303 -3.49 10.18 -5.79
CA TYR A 303 -3.02 11.54 -5.96
C TYR A 303 -3.72 12.51 -4.99
N HIS A 304 -5.05 12.61 -5.03
CA HIS A 304 -5.76 13.57 -4.19
C HIS A 304 -5.73 13.20 -2.70
N SER A 305 -5.66 11.92 -2.35
CA SER A 305 -5.48 11.49 -0.95
C SER A 305 -4.12 11.93 -0.40
N MET A 306 -3.03 11.74 -1.16
CA MET A 306 -1.70 12.21 -0.76
C MET A 306 -1.59 13.72 -0.67
N THR A 307 -2.29 14.44 -1.58
CA THR A 307 -2.42 15.89 -1.49
C THR A 307 -3.05 16.33 -0.17
N TYR A 308 -4.14 15.67 0.24
CA TYR A 308 -4.80 15.95 1.52
C TYR A 308 -3.86 15.71 2.71
N ASP A 309 -3.22 14.54 2.74
CA ASP A 309 -2.34 14.15 3.85
C ASP A 309 -1.13 15.08 3.99
N HIS A 310 -0.68 15.67 2.87
CA HIS A 310 0.38 16.68 2.86
C HIS A 310 -0.12 18.06 3.29
N LEU A 311 -1.26 18.50 2.77
CA LEU A 311 -1.78 19.87 3.03
C LEU A 311 -2.36 20.03 4.42
N MET A 312 -2.94 18.99 5.01
CA MET A 312 -3.65 19.07 6.29
C MET A 312 -2.76 19.58 7.44
N PRO A 313 -1.55 19.04 7.69
CA PRO A 313 -0.67 19.57 8.72
C PRO A 313 -0.27 21.03 8.46
N ILE A 314 0.07 21.36 7.21
CA ILE A 314 0.47 22.71 6.80
C ILE A 314 -0.65 23.71 7.11
N PHE A 315 -1.87 23.41 6.69
CA PHE A 315 -3.03 24.26 6.92
C PHE A 315 -3.36 24.42 8.40
N PHE A 316 -3.11 23.41 9.23
CA PHE A 316 -3.33 23.49 10.66
C PHE A 316 -2.26 24.33 11.38
N GLU A 317 -1.01 24.27 10.93
CA GLU A 317 0.12 25.00 11.52
C GLU A 317 0.27 26.42 11.00
N ASP A 318 -0.16 26.69 9.75
CA ASP A 318 -0.03 28.00 9.11
C ASP A 318 -0.74 29.09 9.93
N GLU A 319 -0.23 30.30 9.84
CA GLU A 319 -0.69 31.42 10.63
C GLU A 319 -2.20 31.59 10.58
N LYS A 320 -2.79 31.89 11.75
CA LYS A 320 -4.24 32.07 11.84
C LYS A 320 -4.69 33.23 10.96
N ALA A 321 -5.69 32.98 10.13
CA ALA A 321 -6.29 34.01 9.29
C ALA A 321 -6.78 35.18 10.12
N HIS A 322 -6.33 36.38 9.79
CA HIS A 322 -6.78 37.60 10.41
C HIS A 322 -7.75 38.31 9.48
N PHE A 323 -9.02 38.41 9.93
CA PHE A 323 -10.06 39.13 9.20
C PHE A 323 -10.06 40.58 9.64
N GLY A 324 -9.80 41.50 8.70
CA GLY A 324 -9.62 42.94 9.01
C GLY A 324 -10.89 43.68 9.36
N SER A 325 -12.07 43.20 8.99
CA SER A 325 -13.36 43.84 9.28
C SER A 325 -14.47 42.82 9.53
N MET A 326 -15.58 43.29 10.12
CA MET A 326 -16.78 42.49 10.39
C MET A 326 -17.44 41.97 9.09
N PHE A 327 -17.18 42.61 7.95
CA PHE A 327 -17.64 42.17 6.62
C PHE A 327 -16.78 41.05 6.03
N ASP A 328 -15.51 40.92 6.44
CA ASP A 328 -14.59 39.88 5.98
C ASP A 328 -14.86 38.52 6.66
N THR A 329 -15.68 38.52 7.73
CA THR A 329 -16.11 37.28 8.39
C THR A 329 -17.22 36.54 7.66
N ALA A 330 -17.84 37.17 6.63
CA ALA A 330 -18.77 36.48 5.76
C ALA A 330 -18.01 35.43 4.92
N PHE A 331 -18.52 34.21 4.83
CA PHE A 331 -17.91 33.14 4.04
C PHE A 331 -17.69 33.60 2.61
N ASN A 332 -16.42 33.77 2.24
CA ASN A 332 -16.00 34.08 0.88
C ASN A 332 -15.07 32.94 0.39
N PRO A 333 -15.51 32.08 -0.52
CA PRO A 333 -14.71 30.94 -0.99
C PRO A 333 -13.40 31.34 -1.70
N PHE A 334 -13.27 32.61 -2.13
CA PHE A 334 -12.08 33.13 -2.81
C PHE A 334 -11.15 33.91 -1.91
N TYR A 335 -11.48 34.05 -0.61
CA TYR A 335 -10.65 34.73 0.36
C TYR A 335 -10.43 33.83 1.58
N SER A 336 -9.27 33.25 1.69
CA SER A 336 -8.88 32.35 2.79
C SER A 336 -7.41 32.60 3.12
N PRO A 337 -7.11 33.73 3.77
CA PRO A 337 -5.73 34.06 4.13
C PRO A 337 -5.25 33.19 5.28
N GLY A 338 -4.18 32.40 5.07
CA GLY A 338 -3.53 31.60 6.10
C GLY A 338 -4.26 30.31 6.47
N GLY A 339 -3.98 29.82 7.67
CA GLY A 339 -4.47 28.57 8.23
C GLY A 339 -5.16 28.71 9.58
N LEU A 340 -4.95 27.71 10.47
CA LEU A 340 -5.61 27.66 11.80
C LEU A 340 -4.71 28.11 12.96
N GLY A 341 -3.38 28.24 12.76
CA GLY A 341 -2.43 28.68 13.78
C GLY A 341 -2.27 27.70 14.95
N LEU A 342 -2.46 26.41 14.72
CA LEU A 342 -2.35 25.39 15.76
C LEU A 342 -0.88 25.02 16.02
N SER A 343 -0.56 24.69 17.27
CA SER A 343 0.78 24.20 17.60
C SER A 343 1.03 22.81 16.98
N MET A 344 2.28 22.51 16.66
CA MET A 344 2.73 21.25 16.09
C MET A 344 2.32 20.03 16.96
N GLN A 345 2.35 20.18 18.30
CA GLN A 345 1.89 19.16 19.23
C GLN A 345 0.39 18.89 19.06
N THR A 346 -0.40 19.95 18.94
CA THR A 346 -1.84 19.86 18.70
C THR A 346 -2.13 19.15 17.38
N VAL A 347 -1.39 19.50 16.32
CA VAL A 347 -1.50 18.84 15.01
C VAL A 347 -1.13 17.34 15.10
N GLY A 348 -0.08 17.00 15.85
CA GLY A 348 0.29 15.60 16.13
C GLY A 348 -0.82 14.84 16.86
N MET A 349 -1.43 15.45 17.89
CA MET A 349 -2.56 14.85 18.62
C MET A 349 -3.80 14.67 17.73
N ILE A 350 -4.15 15.69 16.94
CA ILE A 350 -5.25 15.60 15.97
C ILE A 350 -4.98 14.45 14.97
N SER A 351 -3.75 14.33 14.48
CA SER A 351 -3.34 13.28 13.56
C SER A 351 -3.44 11.89 14.19
N ALA A 352 -3.10 11.74 15.48
CA ALA A 352 -3.25 10.49 16.21
C ALA A 352 -4.73 10.08 16.34
N VAL A 353 -5.59 11.02 16.74
CA VAL A 353 -7.05 10.79 16.84
C VAL A 353 -7.63 10.48 15.46
N ASN A 354 -7.23 11.23 14.43
CA ASN A 354 -7.60 10.97 13.04
C ASN A 354 -7.27 9.54 12.60
N GLY A 355 -6.08 9.06 12.95
CA GLY A 355 -5.66 7.70 12.68
C GLY A 355 -6.51 6.66 13.43
N ALA A 356 -6.88 6.92 14.69
CA ALA A 356 -7.78 6.03 15.45
C ALA A 356 -9.18 5.97 14.80
N ILE A 357 -9.71 7.11 14.34
CA ILE A 357 -10.97 7.17 13.57
C ILE A 357 -10.82 6.35 12.28
N ALA A 358 -9.72 6.51 11.57
CA ALA A 358 -9.44 5.77 10.33
C ALA A 358 -9.42 4.25 10.56
N LEU A 359 -8.77 3.80 11.62
CA LEU A 359 -8.73 2.38 12.00
C LEU A 359 -10.12 1.84 12.33
N PHE A 360 -10.92 2.61 13.10
CA PHE A 360 -12.31 2.24 13.38
C PHE A 360 -13.15 2.12 12.10
N VAL A 361 -13.02 3.08 11.19
CA VAL A 361 -13.70 3.05 9.88
C VAL A 361 -13.28 1.83 9.08
N GLN A 362 -12.00 1.49 9.07
CA GLN A 362 -11.46 0.35 8.33
C GLN A 362 -11.94 -0.99 8.87
N VAL A 363 -11.94 -1.16 10.19
CA VAL A 363 -12.23 -2.46 10.84
C VAL A 363 -13.73 -2.70 11.00
N VAL A 364 -14.49 -1.65 11.28
CA VAL A 364 -15.92 -1.77 11.61
C VAL A 364 -16.81 -1.30 10.48
N VAL A 365 -16.60 -0.06 10.01
CA VAL A 365 -17.53 0.57 9.06
C VAL A 365 -17.40 -0.05 7.66
N PHE A 366 -16.19 -0.25 7.18
CA PHE A 366 -15.94 -0.77 5.83
C PHE A 366 -16.57 -2.15 5.58
N PRO A 367 -16.35 -3.19 6.42
CA PRO A 367 -16.93 -4.51 6.18
C PRO A 367 -18.47 -4.46 6.17
N VAL A 368 -19.08 -3.77 7.14
CA VAL A 368 -20.53 -3.64 7.25
C VAL A 368 -21.12 -2.89 6.03
N ALA A 369 -20.47 -1.80 5.61
CA ALA A 369 -20.93 -1.03 4.45
C ALA A 369 -20.76 -1.83 3.15
N ALA A 370 -19.64 -2.53 2.96
CA ALA A 370 -19.37 -3.35 1.77
C ALA A 370 -20.36 -4.52 1.66
N GLU A 371 -20.70 -5.17 2.77
CA GLU A 371 -21.68 -6.25 2.80
C GLU A 371 -23.09 -5.75 2.50
N ARG A 372 -23.51 -4.61 3.12
CA ARG A 372 -24.88 -4.10 3.00
C ARG A 372 -25.18 -3.43 1.66
N PHE A 373 -24.26 -2.63 1.13
CA PHE A 373 -24.46 -1.86 -0.10
C PHE A 373 -23.85 -2.53 -1.34
N GLY A 374 -22.94 -3.47 -1.16
CA GLY A 374 -22.17 -4.11 -2.21
C GLY A 374 -21.02 -3.26 -2.73
N VAL A 375 -19.92 -3.91 -3.10
CA VAL A 375 -18.61 -3.29 -3.43
C VAL A 375 -18.73 -2.22 -4.52
N PHE A 376 -19.37 -2.54 -5.65
CA PHE A 376 -19.44 -1.62 -6.79
C PHE A 376 -20.32 -0.37 -6.53
N ARG A 377 -21.47 -0.54 -5.87
CA ARG A 377 -22.35 0.61 -5.55
C ARG A 377 -21.69 1.53 -4.53
N LEU A 378 -21.05 0.94 -3.52
CA LEU A 378 -20.33 1.69 -2.50
C LEU A 378 -19.14 2.45 -3.11
N PHE A 379 -18.40 1.82 -4.04
CA PHE A 379 -17.33 2.47 -4.82
C PHE A 379 -17.83 3.74 -5.52
N LEU A 380 -18.92 3.64 -6.28
CA LEU A 380 -19.49 4.81 -6.98
C LEU A 380 -19.92 5.90 -6.01
N PHE A 381 -20.65 5.53 -4.96
CA PHE A 381 -21.15 6.48 -3.95
C PHE A 381 -20.03 7.25 -3.27
N VAL A 382 -19.02 6.55 -2.78
CA VAL A 382 -17.88 7.15 -2.09
C VAL A 382 -17.05 8.01 -3.03
N THR A 383 -16.82 7.57 -4.27
CA THR A 383 -16.03 8.33 -5.25
C THR A 383 -16.74 9.63 -5.66
N ILE A 384 -18.07 9.60 -5.87
CA ILE A 384 -18.84 10.79 -6.24
C ILE A 384 -18.86 11.83 -5.10
N LEU A 385 -18.91 11.39 -3.85
CA LEU A 385 -18.95 12.29 -2.68
C LEU A 385 -17.55 12.80 -2.28
N HIS A 386 -16.47 12.21 -2.78
CA HIS A 386 -15.11 12.53 -2.34
C HIS A 386 -14.72 14.02 -2.49
N PRO A 387 -15.11 14.76 -3.54
CA PRO A 387 -14.81 16.19 -3.67
C PRO A 387 -15.25 17.01 -2.46
N ILE A 388 -16.35 16.62 -1.80
CA ILE A 388 -16.89 17.33 -0.63
C ILE A 388 -15.86 17.37 0.50
N ALA A 389 -15.08 16.30 0.70
CA ALA A 389 -14.06 16.22 1.74
C ALA A 389 -12.98 17.32 1.61
N TYR A 390 -12.74 17.81 0.41
CA TYR A 390 -11.76 18.88 0.15
C TYR A 390 -12.40 20.26 0.23
N LEU A 391 -13.64 20.41 -0.23
CA LEU A 391 -14.34 21.68 -0.27
C LEU A 391 -14.70 22.21 1.13
N ILE A 392 -14.89 21.33 2.11
CA ILE A 392 -15.25 21.74 3.48
C ILE A 392 -14.03 22.22 4.29
N VAL A 393 -12.79 21.81 3.95
CA VAL A 393 -11.59 22.12 4.76
C VAL A 393 -11.32 23.61 4.85
N PRO A 394 -11.32 24.41 3.76
CA PRO A 394 -11.11 25.86 3.86
C PRO A 394 -12.14 26.57 4.73
N GLY A 395 -13.34 26.00 4.86
CA GLY A 395 -14.40 26.53 5.72
C GLY A 395 -14.04 26.55 7.21
N LEU A 396 -13.06 25.75 7.65
CA LEU A 396 -12.60 25.72 9.05
C LEU A 396 -12.02 27.06 9.51
N VAL A 397 -11.49 27.88 8.60
CA VAL A 397 -10.95 29.22 8.92
C VAL A 397 -12.04 30.14 9.48
N TYR A 398 -13.30 29.97 9.08
CA TYR A 398 -14.44 30.77 9.50
C TYR A 398 -15.11 30.25 10.78
N VAL A 399 -14.65 29.12 11.32
CA VAL A 399 -15.25 28.48 12.50
C VAL A 399 -14.75 29.20 13.78
N PRO A 400 -15.61 29.59 14.70
CA PRO A 400 -15.22 30.17 16.00
C PRO A 400 -14.36 29.19 16.81
N ASP A 401 -13.40 29.73 17.58
CA ASP A 401 -12.46 28.91 18.38
C ASP A 401 -13.16 27.96 19.35
N SER A 402 -14.33 28.30 19.86
CA SER A 402 -15.10 27.48 20.79
C SER A 402 -15.58 26.14 20.22
N VAL A 403 -15.78 26.08 18.89
CA VAL A 403 -16.28 24.87 18.19
C VAL A 403 -15.29 24.37 17.13
N LEU A 404 -14.08 24.93 17.07
CA LEU A 404 -13.08 24.59 16.06
C LEU A 404 -12.67 23.11 16.13
N PHE A 405 -12.33 22.60 17.30
CA PHE A 405 -11.92 21.19 17.45
C PHE A 405 -13.03 20.19 17.07
N PRO A 406 -14.29 20.34 17.53
CA PRO A 406 -15.38 19.52 17.02
C PRO A 406 -15.53 19.59 15.49
N ALA A 407 -15.42 20.79 14.88
CA ALA A 407 -15.51 20.96 13.44
C ALA A 407 -14.37 20.23 12.70
N ILE A 408 -13.12 20.31 13.20
CA ILE A 408 -11.97 19.57 12.67
C ILE A 408 -12.26 18.08 12.69
N TYR A 409 -12.70 17.51 13.82
CA TYR A 409 -12.96 16.06 13.90
C TYR A 409 -14.13 15.61 13.04
N VAL A 410 -15.16 16.42 12.85
CA VAL A 410 -16.24 16.14 11.88
C VAL A 410 -15.69 16.10 10.47
N CYS A 411 -14.88 17.11 10.08
CA CYS A 411 -14.26 17.17 8.77
C CYS A 411 -13.36 15.94 8.51
N LEU A 412 -12.50 15.56 9.45
CA LEU A 412 -11.64 14.41 9.39
C LEU A 412 -12.43 13.08 9.32
N THR A 413 -13.54 12.99 10.06
CA THR A 413 -14.40 11.80 10.04
C THR A 413 -15.07 11.63 8.67
N ILE A 414 -15.58 12.72 8.07
CA ILE A 414 -16.14 12.68 6.71
C ILE A 414 -15.07 12.21 5.71
N ARG A 415 -13.88 12.79 5.79
CA ARG A 415 -12.75 12.39 4.93
C ARG A 415 -12.40 10.91 5.11
N ASN A 416 -12.31 10.42 6.34
CA ASN A 416 -11.97 9.04 6.63
C ASN A 416 -13.04 8.07 6.13
N LEU A 417 -14.33 8.38 6.30
CA LEU A 417 -15.42 7.58 5.76
C LEU A 417 -15.34 7.43 4.23
N LEU A 418 -14.89 8.45 3.54
CA LEU A 418 -14.74 8.40 2.08
C LEU A 418 -13.42 7.75 1.67
N SER A 419 -12.29 8.15 2.23
CA SER A 419 -10.96 7.75 1.80
C SER A 419 -10.59 6.32 2.20
N ILE A 420 -10.82 5.96 3.48
CA ILE A 420 -10.45 4.65 4.01
C ILE A 420 -11.30 3.53 3.39
N VAL A 421 -12.56 3.83 3.08
CA VAL A 421 -13.45 2.87 2.43
C VAL A 421 -13.10 2.68 0.96
N LEU A 422 -12.68 3.74 0.25
CA LEU A 422 -12.43 3.69 -1.19
C LEU A 422 -11.24 2.81 -1.58
N TYR A 423 -10.15 2.86 -0.83
CA TYR A 423 -8.93 2.11 -1.15
C TYR A 423 -9.14 0.59 -1.25
N PRO A 424 -9.68 -0.10 -0.23
CA PRO A 424 -9.93 -1.54 -0.32
C PRO A 424 -10.98 -1.90 -1.37
N LEU A 425 -11.98 -1.05 -1.62
CA LEU A 425 -12.96 -1.28 -2.70
C LEU A 425 -12.28 -1.35 -4.06
N LEU A 426 -11.34 -0.43 -4.35
CA LEU A 426 -10.58 -0.44 -5.61
C LEU A 426 -9.74 -1.71 -5.76
N LEU A 427 -9.08 -2.18 -4.69
CA LEU A 427 -8.30 -3.42 -4.72
C LEU A 427 -9.19 -4.65 -4.97
N ILE A 428 -10.36 -4.71 -4.34
CA ILE A 428 -11.33 -5.79 -4.57
C ILE A 428 -11.81 -5.78 -6.02
N LEU A 429 -12.16 -4.61 -6.56
CA LEU A 429 -12.62 -4.49 -7.94
C LEU A 429 -11.51 -4.85 -8.95
N ILE A 430 -10.26 -4.47 -8.71
CA ILE A 430 -9.12 -4.88 -9.53
C ILE A 430 -8.97 -6.40 -9.52
N LYS A 431 -9.09 -7.05 -8.36
CA LYS A 431 -9.07 -8.50 -8.26
C LYS A 431 -10.22 -9.16 -9.01
N GLU A 432 -11.46 -8.65 -8.89
CA GLU A 432 -12.64 -9.19 -9.56
C GLU A 432 -12.55 -9.12 -11.10
N VAL A 433 -11.89 -8.09 -11.64
CA VAL A 433 -11.77 -7.87 -13.08
C VAL A 433 -10.55 -8.59 -13.67
N THR A 434 -9.61 -9.03 -12.85
CA THR A 434 -8.41 -9.74 -13.32
C THR A 434 -8.76 -11.16 -13.75
N PRO A 435 -8.50 -11.56 -15.04
CA PRO A 435 -9.02 -12.80 -15.61
C PRO A 435 -8.41 -14.09 -15.03
N SER A 436 -7.17 -14.03 -14.55
CA SER A 436 -6.48 -15.19 -14.01
C SER A 436 -5.59 -14.83 -12.83
N PRO A 437 -5.38 -15.75 -11.85
CA PRO A 437 -4.48 -15.54 -10.72
C PRO A 437 -3.05 -15.21 -11.15
N ASP A 438 -2.55 -15.81 -12.25
CA ASP A 438 -1.19 -15.59 -12.77
C ASP A 438 -0.97 -14.15 -13.27
N MET A 439 -2.05 -13.46 -13.65
CA MET A 439 -2.00 -12.05 -14.08
C MET A 439 -2.14 -11.08 -12.92
N LEU A 440 -2.66 -11.52 -11.79
CA LEU A 440 -2.96 -10.66 -10.64
C LEU A 440 -1.69 -9.96 -10.12
N GLY A 441 -0.56 -10.68 -10.07
CA GLY A 441 0.73 -10.11 -9.67
C GLY A 441 1.18 -8.96 -10.59
N LYS A 442 1.05 -9.14 -11.90
CA LYS A 442 1.40 -8.11 -12.90
C LYS A 442 0.48 -6.90 -12.84
N VAL A 443 -0.83 -7.13 -12.65
CA VAL A 443 -1.84 -6.06 -12.52
C VAL A 443 -1.61 -5.27 -11.23
N ASN A 444 -1.35 -5.95 -10.11
CA ASN A 444 -1.02 -5.31 -8.84
C ASN A 444 0.30 -4.55 -8.91
N GLY A 445 1.30 -5.09 -9.61
CA GLY A 445 2.57 -4.39 -9.86
C GLY A 445 2.36 -3.09 -10.63
N LEU A 446 1.54 -3.11 -11.69
CA LEU A 446 1.19 -1.91 -12.46
C LEU A 446 0.42 -0.89 -11.60
N ALA A 447 -0.53 -1.34 -10.80
CA ALA A 447 -1.30 -0.51 -9.88
C ALA A 447 -0.41 0.14 -8.80
N ALA A 448 0.53 -0.62 -8.23
CA ALA A 448 1.50 -0.13 -7.26
C ALA A 448 2.45 0.92 -7.86
N SER A 449 2.95 0.68 -9.08
CA SER A 449 3.82 1.63 -9.78
C SER A 449 3.10 2.95 -10.11
N ALA A 450 1.85 2.87 -10.59
CA ALA A 450 1.02 4.04 -10.86
C ALA A 450 0.73 4.84 -9.57
N GLY A 451 0.41 4.13 -8.47
CA GLY A 451 0.23 4.75 -7.15
C GLY A 451 1.52 5.41 -6.63
N ALA A 452 2.69 4.79 -6.82
CA ALA A 452 3.97 5.38 -6.44
C ALA A 452 4.27 6.67 -7.22
N ALA A 453 4.00 6.69 -8.53
CA ALA A 453 4.14 7.90 -9.33
C ALA A 453 3.23 9.04 -8.84
N CYS A 454 1.99 8.73 -8.44
CA CYS A 454 1.09 9.72 -7.88
C CYS A 454 1.58 10.25 -6.51
N ARG A 455 2.07 9.37 -5.63
CA ARG A 455 2.68 9.78 -4.35
C ARG A 455 3.91 10.66 -4.53
N MET A 456 4.66 10.48 -5.61
CA MET A 456 5.80 11.32 -5.93
C MET A 456 5.39 12.73 -6.37
N ILE A 457 4.34 12.84 -7.20
CA ILE A 457 3.93 14.10 -7.84
C ILE A 457 3.02 14.92 -6.94
N ALA A 458 2.14 14.28 -6.16
CA ALA A 458 1.08 14.95 -5.42
C ALA A 458 1.59 15.98 -4.39
N PRO A 459 2.56 15.69 -3.48
CA PRO A 459 2.99 16.66 -2.48
C PRO A 459 3.66 17.91 -3.04
N PRO A 460 4.57 17.87 -4.04
CA PRO A 460 5.15 19.08 -4.62
C PRO A 460 4.11 19.96 -5.31
N VAL A 461 3.18 19.36 -6.07
CA VAL A 461 2.11 20.11 -6.74
C VAL A 461 1.18 20.75 -5.73
N ALA A 462 0.79 20.02 -4.68
CA ALA A 462 -0.04 20.52 -3.59
C ALA A 462 0.65 21.67 -2.85
N GLY A 463 1.93 21.50 -2.50
CA GLY A 463 2.72 22.53 -1.85
C GLY A 463 2.90 23.78 -2.71
N TYR A 464 3.11 23.61 -4.02
CA TYR A 464 3.17 24.74 -4.97
C TYR A 464 1.85 25.51 -5.02
N LEU A 465 0.71 24.81 -5.12
CA LEU A 465 -0.61 25.44 -5.11
C LEU A 465 -0.90 26.16 -3.79
N TYR A 466 -0.44 25.61 -2.67
CA TYR A 466 -0.59 26.24 -1.37
C TYR A 466 0.28 27.50 -1.24
N SER A 467 1.54 27.41 -1.68
CA SER A 467 2.46 28.56 -1.74
C SER A 467 1.91 29.67 -2.63
N PHE A 468 1.43 29.35 -3.83
CA PHE A 468 0.77 30.29 -4.72
C PHE A 468 -0.49 30.90 -4.08
N GLY A 469 -1.31 30.07 -3.43
CA GLY A 469 -2.51 30.51 -2.70
C GLY A 469 -2.17 31.47 -1.56
N SER A 470 -1.10 31.23 -0.83
CA SER A 470 -0.60 32.14 0.22
C SER A 470 -0.17 33.50 -0.34
N GLN A 471 0.39 33.56 -1.55
CA GLN A 471 0.78 34.82 -2.22
C GLN A 471 -0.42 35.67 -2.66
N VAL A 472 -1.56 35.05 -2.91
CA VAL A 472 -2.79 35.73 -3.38
C VAL A 472 -3.88 35.76 -2.30
N ASP A 473 -3.53 35.57 -1.02
CA ASP A 473 -4.42 35.53 0.14
C ASP A 473 -5.57 34.52 0.01
N CYS A 474 -5.33 33.41 -0.69
CA CYS A 474 -6.32 32.35 -0.91
C CYS A 474 -5.67 30.96 -0.82
N THR A 475 -5.32 30.49 0.37
CA THR A 475 -4.75 29.13 0.60
C THR A 475 -5.72 28.02 0.21
N ALA A 476 -7.01 28.34 0.09
CA ALA A 476 -8.05 27.42 -0.39
C ALA A 476 -7.80 26.90 -1.83
N ILE A 477 -6.98 27.57 -2.65
CA ILE A 477 -6.65 27.16 -4.03
C ILE A 477 -6.10 25.72 -4.07
N ALA A 478 -5.24 25.35 -3.13
CA ALA A 478 -4.69 23.99 -3.06
C ALA A 478 -5.77 22.94 -2.78
N TRP A 479 -6.74 23.26 -1.95
CA TRP A 479 -7.89 22.41 -1.65
C TRP A 479 -8.85 22.30 -2.84
N TYR A 480 -9.11 23.40 -3.52
CA TYR A 480 -9.93 23.42 -4.75
C TYR A 480 -9.27 22.64 -5.88
N GLY A 481 -7.94 22.73 -6.02
CA GLY A 481 -7.18 21.89 -6.94
C GLY A 481 -7.35 20.39 -6.66
N SER A 482 -7.29 20.01 -5.38
CA SER A 482 -7.53 18.61 -4.96
C SER A 482 -8.98 18.18 -5.19
N ALA A 483 -9.95 19.05 -4.89
CA ALA A 483 -11.37 18.82 -5.19
C ALA A 483 -11.61 18.63 -6.69
N PHE A 484 -10.96 19.44 -7.53
CA PHE A 484 -11.05 19.31 -8.99
C PHE A 484 -10.54 17.95 -9.49
N VAL A 485 -9.40 17.48 -8.99
CA VAL A 485 -8.91 16.13 -9.31
C VAL A 485 -9.87 15.05 -8.83
N ALA A 486 -10.46 15.22 -7.64
CA ALA A 486 -11.49 14.29 -7.14
C ALA A 486 -12.76 14.30 -8.01
N VAL A 487 -13.16 15.45 -8.56
CA VAL A 487 -14.27 15.56 -9.55
C VAL A 487 -13.92 14.80 -10.82
N ILE A 488 -12.68 14.92 -11.33
CA ILE A 488 -12.25 14.10 -12.47
C ILE A 488 -12.40 12.61 -12.15
N GLY A 489 -12.01 12.18 -10.93
CA GLY A 489 -12.23 10.81 -10.45
C GLY A 489 -13.72 10.42 -10.41
N SER A 490 -14.59 11.34 -9.97
CA SER A 490 -16.03 11.14 -9.93
C SER A 490 -16.64 10.98 -11.33
N VAL A 491 -16.12 11.68 -12.33
CA VAL A 491 -16.54 11.50 -13.73
C VAL A 491 -15.98 10.19 -14.31
N GLN A 492 -14.71 9.91 -14.00
CA GLN A 492 -14.03 8.72 -14.52
C GLN A 492 -14.59 7.41 -13.95
N CYS A 493 -15.14 7.39 -12.72
CA CYS A 493 -15.70 6.19 -12.12
C CYS A 493 -16.88 5.61 -12.93
N PHE A 494 -17.60 6.40 -13.72
CA PHE A 494 -18.65 5.92 -14.63
C PHE A 494 -18.10 5.16 -15.85
N ALA A 495 -16.81 5.34 -16.18
CA ALA A 495 -16.14 4.54 -17.21
C ALA A 495 -15.77 3.12 -16.71
N VAL A 496 -15.86 2.87 -15.39
CA VAL A 496 -15.65 1.55 -14.81
C VAL A 496 -16.91 0.70 -15.00
N GLU A 497 -16.88 -0.18 -15.99
CA GLU A 497 -18.00 -1.11 -16.23
C GLU A 497 -18.08 -2.16 -15.13
N ARG A 498 -19.29 -2.42 -14.64
CA ARG A 498 -19.57 -3.51 -13.70
C ARG A 498 -19.20 -4.85 -14.33
N GLY A 499 -18.30 -5.61 -13.70
CA GLY A 499 -18.00 -6.98 -14.12
C GLY A 499 -19.30 -7.80 -14.16
N ARG A 500 -19.67 -8.30 -15.36
CA ARG A 500 -20.76 -9.27 -15.47
C ARG A 500 -20.26 -10.52 -14.72
N ARG A 501 -20.83 -10.83 -13.57
CA ARG A 501 -20.69 -12.17 -12.98
C ARG A 501 -21.11 -13.14 -14.09
N GLN A 502 -20.17 -13.92 -14.63
CA GLN A 502 -20.51 -15.12 -15.36
C GLN A 502 -21.19 -16.03 -14.34
N GLY A 503 -22.51 -15.92 -14.30
CA GLY A 503 -23.30 -16.72 -13.40
C GLY A 503 -23.18 -18.17 -13.87
N THR A 504 -22.88 -19.03 -12.95
CA THR A 504 -23.10 -20.48 -12.99
C THR A 504 -24.54 -20.93 -13.31
N SER A 505 -25.39 -19.99 -13.74
CA SER A 505 -26.77 -20.25 -14.19
C SER A 505 -26.86 -20.73 -15.66
N GLY A 506 -25.78 -20.64 -16.45
CA GLY A 506 -25.75 -21.18 -17.81
C GLY A 506 -25.53 -22.70 -17.85
N GLU A 507 -24.72 -23.24 -16.95
CA GLU A 507 -24.42 -24.67 -16.93
C GLU A 507 -25.53 -25.53 -16.32
N LEU A 508 -26.28 -25.00 -15.33
CA LEU A 508 -27.45 -25.73 -14.77
C LEU A 508 -28.67 -25.73 -15.72
N GLY A 509 -28.79 -24.71 -16.58
CA GLY A 509 -29.84 -24.63 -17.61
C GLY A 509 -29.58 -25.62 -18.76
N ASP A 510 -28.33 -25.73 -19.20
CA ASP A 510 -27.92 -26.58 -20.32
C ASP A 510 -27.83 -28.07 -19.93
N ALA A 511 -27.44 -28.37 -18.70
CA ALA A 511 -27.46 -29.73 -18.13
C ALA A 511 -28.91 -30.23 -17.96
N ARG A 512 -29.84 -29.38 -17.50
CA ARG A 512 -31.24 -29.73 -17.33
C ARG A 512 -31.98 -29.88 -18.67
N SER A 513 -31.57 -29.13 -19.70
CA SER A 513 -32.10 -29.24 -21.07
C SER A 513 -31.58 -30.51 -21.77
N LYS A 514 -30.35 -30.93 -21.55
CA LYS A 514 -29.78 -32.16 -22.09
C LYS A 514 -30.35 -33.41 -21.44
N ASP A 515 -30.58 -33.39 -20.12
CA ASP A 515 -31.23 -34.51 -19.41
C ASP A 515 -32.70 -34.69 -19.82
N LEU A 516 -33.45 -33.60 -20.12
CA LEU A 516 -34.81 -33.70 -20.62
C LEU A 516 -34.85 -34.22 -22.08
N SER A 517 -33.87 -33.86 -22.91
CA SER A 517 -33.82 -34.36 -24.30
C SER A 517 -33.43 -35.85 -24.39
N THR A 518 -32.54 -36.31 -23.51
CA THR A 518 -32.16 -37.74 -23.40
C THR A 518 -33.28 -38.60 -22.80
N LEU A 519 -34.09 -38.07 -21.87
CA LEU A 519 -35.24 -38.78 -21.33
C LEU A 519 -36.42 -38.89 -22.33
N THR A 520 -36.58 -37.91 -23.24
CA THR A 520 -37.60 -37.96 -24.30
C THR A 520 -37.21 -38.89 -25.44
N THR A 521 -35.91 -38.99 -25.79
CA THR A 521 -35.41 -39.89 -26.83
C THR A 521 -35.48 -41.36 -26.41
N ASN A 522 -35.09 -41.68 -25.17
CA ASN A 522 -35.20 -43.04 -24.62
C ASN A 522 -36.63 -43.51 -24.41
N ARG A 523 -37.60 -42.60 -24.27
CA ARG A 523 -39.03 -42.94 -24.19
C ARG A 523 -39.65 -43.23 -25.56
N ALA A 524 -39.11 -42.62 -26.64
CA ALA A 524 -39.54 -42.86 -28.02
C ALA A 524 -39.00 -44.19 -28.57
N GLU A 525 -37.79 -44.62 -28.16
CA GLU A 525 -37.25 -45.92 -28.54
C GLU A 525 -37.88 -47.10 -27.78
N ALA A 526 -38.34 -46.86 -26.55
CA ALA A 526 -39.04 -47.90 -25.79
C ALA A 526 -40.48 -48.19 -26.27
N CYS A 527 -41.08 -47.26 -27.02
CA CYS A 527 -42.41 -47.44 -27.60
C CYS A 527 -42.41 -48.19 -28.94
N ASN A 528 -41.25 -48.32 -29.64
CA ASN A 528 -41.13 -49.01 -30.91
C ASN A 528 -40.73 -50.49 -30.80
N LEU A 529 -40.64 -51.03 -29.60
CA LEU A 529 -40.31 -52.47 -29.35
C LEU A 529 -41.53 -53.29 -28.91
N TYR A 530 -42.72 -52.71 -28.95
CA TYR A 530 -44.00 -53.43 -28.68
C TYR A 530 -45.05 -53.11 -29.75
N TYR A 531 -44.74 -53.41 -31.02
CA TYR A 531 -45.69 -53.73 -32.06
C TYR A 531 -45.03 -54.65 -33.09
#